data_1d7783ddd7b0843c88feafec16ddb9aa
#
_entry.id   1d7783ddd7b0843c88feafec16ddb9aa
#
_cell.length_a   1.000
_cell.length_b   1.000
_cell.length_c   1.000
_cell.angle_alpha   90.00
_cell.angle_beta   90.00
_cell.angle_gamma   90.00
#
_symmetry.space_group_name_H-M   'P 1'
#
loop_
_entity.id
_entity.type
_entity.pdbx_description
1 polymer ?
#
loop_
_entity_poly.entity_id
_entity_poly.type
_entity_poly.pdbx_seq_one_letter_code
_entity_poly.pdbx_strand_id
1 'polypeptide(L)'
;MYTKHKWSSDVHYNFNYVKYLPKDFDANKKYPLVIFLHGAGERGDDLDLAMRHGYMKYVREGGKEYPFIFVGPQCPKDKYWGCYTESLLAFIDDICKTLPVDEKRIYLTGLSMGGTGTWMLAMADPDRFAAIAPICGSGIYWHGTVLANAKLPIFMYHGDCDDTVPFYESANMLRAINRHGHNNAKLKICYGVGHNAWDYAYTDDELLEWMLAQSK
;
A
#
# COMPACT_ATOMS: atom_id res chain seq x y z
N MET A 1 -19.24 3.04 0.95
CA MET A 1 -19.26 3.95 2.14
C MET A 1 -17.99 3.72 2.95
N TYR A 2 -17.35 4.76 3.50
CA TYR A 2 -16.20 4.60 4.40
C TYR A 2 -16.60 4.87 5.86
N THR A 3 -15.88 4.25 6.80
CA THR A 3 -16.10 4.36 8.24
C THR A 3 -14.77 4.39 9.00
N LYS A 4 -14.77 5.00 10.18
CA LYS A 4 -13.59 5.10 11.06
C LYS A 4 -13.69 4.06 12.17
N HIS A 5 -12.59 3.38 12.45
CA HIS A 5 -12.51 2.25 13.39
C HIS A 5 -11.26 2.33 14.25
N LYS A 6 -11.28 1.56 15.34
CA LYS A 6 -10.09 1.24 16.14
C LYS A 6 -9.92 -0.27 16.15
N TRP A 7 -8.72 -0.74 15.82
CA TRP A 7 -8.28 -2.10 16.05
C TRP A 7 -7.48 -2.16 17.34
N SER A 8 -7.74 -3.17 18.18
CA SER A 8 -7.08 -3.33 19.46
C SER A 8 -6.54 -4.75 19.60
N SER A 9 -5.36 -4.85 20.18
CA SER A 9 -4.66 -6.09 20.49
C SER A 9 -3.99 -5.96 21.87
N ASP A 10 -3.85 -7.06 22.58
CA ASP A 10 -3.18 -7.10 23.88
C ASP A 10 -1.65 -7.14 23.75
N VAL A 11 -1.14 -7.52 22.58
CA VAL A 11 0.30 -7.72 22.33
C VAL A 11 0.87 -6.84 21.21
N HIS A 12 0.01 -6.26 20.37
CA HIS A 12 0.40 -5.43 19.23
C HIS A 12 -0.07 -3.98 19.43
N TYR A 13 0.53 -3.08 18.63
CA TYR A 13 0.09 -1.68 18.62
C TYR A 13 -1.36 -1.54 18.10
N ASN A 14 -2.16 -0.75 18.79
CA ASN A 14 -3.56 -0.51 18.44
C ASN A 14 -3.68 0.58 17.36
N PHE A 15 -4.26 0.25 16.21
CA PHE A 15 -4.44 1.21 15.12
C PHE A 15 -5.83 1.83 15.12
N ASN A 16 -5.88 3.16 14.95
CA ASN A 16 -7.04 3.77 14.32
C ASN A 16 -6.94 3.56 12.82
N TYR A 17 -8.04 3.26 12.14
CA TYR A 17 -8.02 3.01 10.71
C TYR A 17 -9.31 3.42 10.01
N VAL A 18 -9.19 3.73 8.73
CA VAL A 18 -10.31 3.93 7.82
C VAL A 18 -10.62 2.60 7.14
N LYS A 19 -11.90 2.26 7.07
CA LYS A 19 -12.40 1.13 6.29
C LYS A 19 -13.38 1.63 5.25
N TYR A 20 -13.23 1.13 4.02
CA TYR A 20 -14.20 1.32 2.95
C TYR A 20 -14.71 -0.04 2.48
N LEU A 21 -16.01 -0.10 2.25
CA LEU A 21 -16.68 -1.24 1.63
C LEU A 21 -17.29 -0.79 0.29
N PRO A 22 -17.29 -1.66 -0.75
CA PRO A 22 -17.96 -1.38 -2.02
C PRO A 22 -19.42 -0.97 -1.80
N LYS A 23 -20.00 -0.25 -2.77
CA LYS A 23 -21.38 0.23 -2.69
C LYS A 23 -22.39 -0.92 -2.52
N ASP A 24 -22.22 -1.97 -3.34
CA ASP A 24 -23.08 -3.15 -3.34
C ASP A 24 -22.44 -4.30 -2.53
N PHE A 25 -21.94 -3.96 -1.33
CA PHE A 25 -21.28 -4.93 -0.47
C PHE A 25 -22.26 -6.01 -0.01
N ASP A 26 -21.88 -7.28 -0.25
CA ASP A 26 -22.60 -8.47 0.15
C ASP A 26 -21.66 -9.36 1.00
N ALA A 27 -21.99 -9.58 2.25
CA ALA A 27 -21.15 -10.37 3.17
C ALA A 27 -20.98 -11.85 2.74
N ASN A 28 -21.79 -12.34 1.81
CA ASN A 28 -21.66 -13.68 1.26
C ASN A 28 -20.71 -13.80 0.07
N LYS A 29 -20.17 -12.66 -0.41
CA LYS A 29 -19.21 -12.60 -1.51
C LYS A 29 -17.82 -12.29 -0.99
N LYS A 30 -16.79 -12.79 -1.68
CA LYS A 30 -15.40 -12.46 -1.39
C LYS A 30 -14.93 -11.26 -2.22
N TYR A 31 -14.17 -10.37 -1.59
CA TYR A 31 -13.67 -9.13 -2.20
C TYR A 31 -12.15 -9.04 -2.11
N PRO A 32 -11.50 -8.43 -3.11
CA PRO A 32 -10.10 -8.02 -2.96
C PRO A 32 -9.93 -7.09 -1.76
N LEU A 33 -8.78 -7.15 -1.10
CA LEU A 33 -8.40 -6.24 -0.02
C LEU A 33 -7.26 -5.33 -0.48
N VAL A 34 -7.44 -4.03 -0.37
CA VAL A 34 -6.38 -3.03 -0.56
C VAL A 34 -6.00 -2.44 0.79
N ILE A 35 -4.73 -2.58 1.16
CA ILE A 35 -4.13 -1.97 2.34
C ILE A 35 -3.34 -0.76 1.88
N PHE A 36 -3.56 0.38 2.53
CA PHE A 36 -2.92 1.64 2.18
C PHE A 36 -2.15 2.22 3.37
N LEU A 37 -0.87 2.51 3.14
CA LEU A 37 0.00 3.15 4.10
C LEU A 37 0.25 4.61 3.67
N HIS A 38 -0.22 5.55 4.48
CA HIS A 38 -0.09 6.98 4.21
C HIS A 38 1.35 7.50 4.41
N GLY A 39 1.61 8.73 4.00
CA GLY A 39 2.88 9.42 4.15
C GLY A 39 3.13 9.99 5.55
N ALA A 40 4.27 10.66 5.73
CA ALA A 40 4.66 11.22 7.02
C ALA A 40 3.76 12.37 7.49
N GLY A 41 3.15 13.11 6.56
CA GLY A 41 2.27 14.25 6.87
C GLY A 41 0.92 13.87 7.46
N GLU A 42 0.51 12.60 7.32
CA GLU A 42 -0.79 12.09 7.75
C GLU A 42 -0.73 11.31 9.08
N ARG A 43 0.44 11.31 9.74
CA ARG A 43 0.65 10.70 11.06
C ARG A 43 -0.19 11.39 12.14
N GLY A 44 -0.59 10.63 13.15
CA GLY A 44 -1.31 11.15 14.31
C GLY A 44 -2.51 10.31 14.71
N ASP A 45 -3.59 10.97 15.11
CA ASP A 45 -4.84 10.38 15.60
C ASP A 45 -6.09 10.93 14.88
N ASP A 46 -5.89 11.84 13.91
CA ASP A 46 -6.96 12.35 13.06
C ASP A 46 -7.04 11.53 11.76
N LEU A 47 -8.01 10.63 11.69
CA LEU A 47 -8.23 9.77 10.51
C LEU A 47 -8.64 10.53 9.23
N ASP A 48 -9.07 11.79 9.31
CA ASP A 48 -9.31 12.59 8.12
C ASP A 48 -8.00 12.91 7.38
N LEU A 49 -6.88 12.99 8.10
CA LEU A 49 -5.56 13.10 7.49
C LEU A 49 -5.20 11.82 6.71
N ALA A 50 -5.46 10.64 7.26
CA ALA A 50 -5.17 9.36 6.61
C ALA A 50 -5.93 9.16 5.29
N MET A 51 -6.99 9.94 5.04
CA MET A 51 -7.77 9.95 3.80
C MET A 51 -7.39 11.06 2.82
N ARG A 52 -6.36 11.86 3.12
CA ARG A 52 -5.97 13.03 2.30
C ARG A 52 -5.47 12.63 0.92
N HIS A 53 -4.87 11.46 0.80
CA HIS A 53 -4.26 10.93 -0.42
C HIS A 53 -4.72 9.49 -0.70
N GLY A 54 -4.25 8.92 -1.80
CA GLY A 54 -4.60 7.57 -2.21
C GLY A 54 -6.05 7.45 -2.69
N TYR A 55 -6.53 6.22 -2.82
CA TYR A 55 -7.89 5.95 -3.31
C TYR A 55 -8.99 6.58 -2.44
N MET A 56 -8.78 6.74 -1.13
CA MET A 56 -9.78 7.32 -0.23
C MET A 56 -10.00 8.82 -0.46
N LYS A 57 -9.02 9.56 -0.98
CA LYS A 57 -9.20 10.93 -1.44
C LYS A 57 -10.36 11.00 -2.45
N TYR A 58 -10.34 10.15 -3.46
CA TYR A 58 -11.31 10.18 -4.56
C TYR A 58 -12.68 9.64 -4.16
N VAL A 59 -12.75 8.73 -3.19
CA VAL A 59 -14.04 8.31 -2.58
C VAL A 59 -14.66 9.50 -1.81
N ARG A 60 -13.86 10.21 -1.03
CA ARG A 60 -14.32 11.32 -0.19
C ARG A 60 -14.71 12.56 -1.00
N GLU A 61 -13.90 12.92 -1.99
CA GLU A 61 -14.05 14.18 -2.74
C GLU A 61 -14.93 14.05 -3.96
N GLY A 62 -14.91 12.93 -4.65
CA GLY A 62 -15.55 12.76 -5.95
C GLY A 62 -16.58 11.65 -6.04
N GLY A 63 -16.83 10.92 -4.94
CA GLY A 63 -17.75 9.78 -4.97
C GLY A 63 -17.27 8.63 -5.87
N LYS A 64 -15.96 8.53 -6.15
CA LYS A 64 -15.40 7.40 -6.92
C LYS A 64 -15.65 6.12 -6.15
N GLU A 65 -16.10 5.07 -6.84
CA GLU A 65 -16.42 3.78 -6.27
C GLU A 65 -15.36 2.76 -6.70
N TYR A 66 -15.01 1.85 -5.79
CA TYR A 66 -14.03 0.81 -6.05
C TYR A 66 -14.59 -0.58 -5.72
N PRO A 67 -14.18 -1.63 -6.45
CA PRO A 67 -14.73 -2.99 -6.30
C PRO A 67 -13.99 -3.81 -5.22
N PHE A 68 -13.35 -3.17 -4.25
CA PHE A 68 -12.52 -3.81 -3.22
C PHE A 68 -12.85 -3.30 -1.82
N ILE A 69 -12.54 -4.10 -0.81
CA ILE A 69 -12.44 -3.65 0.58
C ILE A 69 -11.13 -2.87 0.73
N PHE A 70 -11.18 -1.71 1.37
CA PHE A 70 -9.99 -0.92 1.67
C PHE A 70 -9.83 -0.77 3.16
N VAL A 71 -8.57 -0.85 3.64
CA VAL A 71 -8.19 -0.48 4.99
C VAL A 71 -6.96 0.42 4.96
N GLY A 72 -7.05 1.54 5.68
CA GLY A 72 -5.95 2.50 5.83
C GLY A 72 -5.70 2.73 7.32
N PRO A 73 -4.76 2.01 7.97
CA PRO A 73 -4.35 2.32 9.33
C PRO A 73 -3.65 3.67 9.41
N GLN A 74 -3.66 4.31 10.59
CA GLN A 74 -2.93 5.54 10.84
C GLN A 74 -1.72 5.29 11.71
N CYS A 75 -0.55 5.74 11.22
CA CYS A 75 0.72 5.71 11.93
C CYS A 75 0.74 6.80 13.01
N PRO A 76 1.22 6.53 14.23
CA PRO A 76 1.37 7.53 15.28
C PRO A 76 2.29 8.70 14.88
N LYS A 77 2.13 9.85 15.54
CA LYS A 77 2.75 11.13 15.19
C LYS A 77 4.27 11.06 15.02
N ASP A 78 4.98 10.40 15.94
CA ASP A 78 6.44 10.42 16.00
C ASP A 78 7.06 9.06 15.61
N LYS A 79 6.38 8.29 14.76
CA LYS A 79 6.78 6.95 14.37
C LYS A 79 6.79 6.75 12.86
N TYR A 80 7.29 5.57 12.45
CA TYR A 80 7.38 5.14 11.05
C TYR A 80 6.74 3.75 10.93
N TRP A 81 6.28 3.40 9.73
CA TRP A 81 5.63 2.11 9.49
C TRP A 81 6.49 0.90 9.85
N GLY A 82 7.81 1.01 9.67
CA GLY A 82 8.75 -0.06 10.03
C GLY A 82 8.77 -0.43 11.51
N CYS A 83 8.32 0.48 12.40
CA CYS A 83 8.18 0.18 13.82
C CYS A 83 7.02 -0.77 14.12
N TYR A 84 6.14 -1.02 13.16
CA TYR A 84 4.87 -1.71 13.36
C TYR A 84 4.64 -2.88 12.39
N THR A 85 5.69 -3.43 11.80
CA THR A 85 5.58 -4.51 10.80
C THR A 85 4.78 -5.70 11.34
N GLU A 86 5.10 -6.22 12.53
CA GLU A 86 4.37 -7.33 13.16
C GLU A 86 2.93 -6.94 13.50
N SER A 87 2.71 -5.72 14.01
CA SER A 87 1.37 -5.23 14.34
C SER A 87 0.51 -5.04 13.08
N LEU A 88 1.10 -4.62 11.97
CA LEU A 88 0.41 -4.51 10.69
C LEU A 88 0.03 -5.88 10.13
N LEU A 89 0.91 -6.87 10.20
CA LEU A 89 0.61 -8.24 9.78
C LEU A 89 -0.54 -8.83 10.61
N ALA A 90 -0.51 -8.68 11.95
CA ALA A 90 -1.60 -9.11 12.82
C ALA A 90 -2.92 -8.37 12.56
N PHE A 91 -2.85 -7.06 12.29
CA PHE A 91 -4.01 -6.26 11.88
C PHE A 91 -4.63 -6.80 10.58
N ILE A 92 -3.82 -7.12 9.57
CA ILE A 92 -4.28 -7.69 8.30
C ILE A 92 -4.93 -9.05 8.52
N ASP A 93 -4.35 -9.90 9.38
CA ASP A 93 -4.93 -11.21 9.72
C ASP A 93 -6.33 -11.07 10.32
N ASP A 94 -6.52 -10.12 11.23
CA ASP A 94 -7.83 -9.88 11.83
C ASP A 94 -8.84 -9.28 10.85
N ILE A 95 -8.40 -8.42 9.95
CA ILE A 95 -9.24 -7.92 8.85
C ILE A 95 -9.70 -9.10 7.96
N CYS A 96 -8.81 -10.02 7.61
CA CYS A 96 -9.16 -11.20 6.81
C CYS A 96 -10.13 -12.16 7.52
N LYS A 97 -10.05 -12.27 8.85
CA LYS A 97 -10.98 -13.09 9.66
C LYS A 97 -12.35 -12.43 9.81
N THR A 98 -12.42 -11.11 9.88
CA THR A 98 -13.64 -10.37 10.20
C THR A 98 -14.42 -9.87 8.99
N LEU A 99 -13.78 -9.79 7.84
CA LEU A 99 -14.38 -9.35 6.57
C LEU A 99 -14.28 -10.46 5.51
N PRO A 100 -15.19 -10.50 4.54
CA PRO A 100 -15.18 -11.49 3.47
C PRO A 100 -14.09 -11.19 2.43
N VAL A 101 -12.82 -11.25 2.85
CA VAL A 101 -11.66 -11.01 2.01
C VAL A 101 -11.37 -12.23 1.13
N ASP A 102 -11.08 -12.00 -0.14
CA ASP A 102 -10.41 -12.96 -1.01
C ASP A 102 -8.91 -12.94 -0.72
N GLU A 103 -8.44 -13.87 0.09
CA GLU A 103 -7.05 -13.92 0.54
C GLU A 103 -6.03 -14.19 -0.59
N LYS A 104 -6.50 -14.56 -1.78
CA LYS A 104 -5.67 -14.62 -2.98
C LYS A 104 -5.47 -13.25 -3.63
N ARG A 105 -6.25 -12.25 -3.24
CA ARG A 105 -6.24 -10.90 -3.80
C ARG A 105 -6.08 -9.84 -2.71
N ILE A 106 -4.98 -9.93 -1.95
CA ILE A 106 -4.58 -8.92 -0.96
C ILE A 106 -3.49 -8.06 -1.59
N TYR A 107 -3.72 -6.77 -1.67
CA TYR A 107 -2.82 -5.79 -2.26
C TYR A 107 -2.34 -4.79 -1.23
N LEU A 108 -1.09 -4.39 -1.34
CA LEU A 108 -0.48 -3.40 -0.45
C LEU A 108 0.05 -2.23 -1.28
N THR A 109 -0.31 -1.01 -0.89
CA THR A 109 0.20 0.21 -1.51
C THR A 109 0.42 1.29 -0.46
N GLY A 110 1.23 2.26 -0.78
CA GLY A 110 1.48 3.40 0.10
C GLY A 110 2.38 4.42 -0.58
N LEU A 111 2.40 5.64 -0.06
CA LEU A 111 3.13 6.77 -0.62
C LEU A 111 4.21 7.30 0.33
N SER A 112 5.36 7.74 -0.19
CA SER A 112 6.43 8.34 0.60
C SER A 112 6.85 7.43 1.77
N MET A 113 6.71 7.85 3.01
CA MET A 113 6.89 7.00 4.20
C MET A 113 6.08 5.69 4.11
N GLY A 114 4.85 5.74 3.57
CA GLY A 114 4.02 4.56 3.33
C GLY A 114 4.52 3.69 2.17
N GLY A 115 5.16 4.28 1.17
CA GLY A 115 5.87 3.55 0.11
C GLY A 115 7.05 2.75 0.68
N THR A 116 7.82 3.35 1.60
CA THR A 116 8.85 2.65 2.38
C THR A 116 8.24 1.55 3.25
N GLY A 117 7.11 1.83 3.92
CA GLY A 117 6.36 0.83 4.70
C GLY A 117 5.87 -0.34 3.83
N THR A 118 5.46 -0.06 2.60
CA THR A 118 5.05 -1.08 1.61
C THR A 118 6.22 -2.04 1.32
N TRP A 119 7.42 -1.52 1.07
CA TRP A 119 8.60 -2.35 0.90
C TRP A 119 8.90 -3.21 2.13
N MET A 120 8.92 -2.59 3.31
CA MET A 120 9.26 -3.28 4.56
C MET A 120 8.27 -4.39 4.89
N LEU A 121 6.98 -4.13 4.76
CA LEU A 121 5.93 -5.11 5.07
C LEU A 121 5.95 -6.27 4.07
N ALA A 122 6.14 -5.98 2.77
CA ALA A 122 6.25 -7.02 1.74
C ALA A 122 7.52 -7.87 1.89
N MET A 123 8.62 -7.30 2.38
CA MET A 123 9.84 -8.07 2.68
C MET A 123 9.68 -8.98 3.91
N ALA A 124 8.85 -8.58 4.88
CA ALA A 124 8.60 -9.38 6.08
C ALA A 124 7.68 -10.59 5.80
N ASP A 125 6.72 -10.45 4.90
CA ASP A 125 5.81 -11.54 4.50
C ASP A 125 5.45 -11.38 3.00
N PRO A 126 6.35 -11.77 2.08
CA PRO A 126 6.15 -11.56 0.65
C PRO A 126 5.03 -12.43 0.06
N ASP A 127 4.74 -13.58 0.65
CA ASP A 127 3.71 -14.51 0.19
C ASP A 127 2.29 -14.08 0.56
N ARG A 128 2.16 -13.06 1.40
CA ARG A 128 0.87 -12.51 1.80
C ARG A 128 0.16 -11.77 0.68
N PHE A 129 0.92 -11.06 -0.15
CA PHE A 129 0.38 -10.12 -1.12
C PHE A 129 0.33 -10.69 -2.52
N ALA A 130 -0.78 -10.46 -3.22
CA ALA A 130 -0.91 -10.75 -4.65
C ALA A 130 -0.15 -9.74 -5.51
N ALA A 131 -0.04 -8.49 -5.04
CA ALA A 131 0.77 -7.45 -5.64
C ALA A 131 1.05 -6.32 -4.64
N ILE A 132 2.11 -5.55 -4.91
CA ILE A 132 2.39 -4.31 -4.18
C ILE A 132 2.62 -3.13 -5.12
N ALA A 133 2.24 -1.94 -4.65
CA ALA A 133 2.47 -0.69 -5.38
C ALA A 133 3.10 0.37 -4.44
N PRO A 134 4.42 0.36 -4.26
CA PRO A 134 5.13 1.40 -3.51
C PRO A 134 5.28 2.66 -4.36
N ILE A 135 4.79 3.80 -3.86
CA ILE A 135 4.83 5.09 -4.55
C ILE A 135 5.84 5.99 -3.86
N CYS A 136 6.86 6.47 -4.61
CA CYS A 136 7.92 7.39 -4.17
C CYS A 136 8.48 7.09 -2.76
N GLY A 137 8.72 5.82 -2.46
CA GLY A 137 9.26 5.35 -1.18
C GLY A 137 10.65 4.75 -1.33
N SER A 138 11.49 4.88 -0.29
CA SER A 138 12.80 4.24 -0.23
C SER A 138 12.67 2.76 0.07
N GLY A 139 13.36 1.91 -0.69
CA GLY A 139 13.46 0.48 -0.43
C GLY A 139 14.82 0.08 0.13
N ILE A 140 14.90 -1.13 0.67
CA ILE A 140 16.14 -1.75 1.13
C ILE A 140 16.66 -2.66 0.00
N TYR A 141 17.37 -2.08 -0.96
CA TYR A 141 17.71 -2.74 -2.23
C TYR A 141 18.57 -4.00 -2.08
N TRP A 142 19.40 -4.12 -1.04
CA TRP A 142 20.14 -5.37 -0.79
C TRP A 142 19.25 -6.53 -0.31
N HIS A 143 18.01 -6.27 0.10
CA HIS A 143 17.01 -7.30 0.38
C HIS A 143 16.08 -7.60 -0.82
N GLY A 144 16.35 -7.05 -1.99
CA GLY A 144 15.55 -7.28 -3.20
C GLY A 144 15.41 -8.76 -3.60
N THR A 145 16.36 -9.60 -3.19
CA THR A 145 16.32 -11.06 -3.37
C THR A 145 15.08 -11.72 -2.76
N VAL A 146 14.61 -11.22 -1.59
CA VAL A 146 13.43 -11.76 -0.91
C VAL A 146 12.20 -11.65 -1.81
N LEU A 147 11.96 -10.45 -2.36
CA LEU A 147 10.82 -10.18 -3.25
C LEU A 147 10.96 -10.88 -4.61
N ALA A 148 12.19 -10.98 -5.12
CA ALA A 148 12.46 -11.67 -6.36
C ALA A 148 12.19 -13.18 -6.24
N ASN A 149 12.60 -13.82 -5.14
CA ASN A 149 12.36 -15.24 -4.88
C ASN A 149 10.86 -15.56 -4.71
N ALA A 150 10.12 -14.68 -4.07
CA ALA A 150 8.66 -14.80 -3.93
C ALA A 150 7.91 -14.54 -5.26
N LYS A 151 8.58 -14.01 -6.28
CA LYS A 151 7.98 -13.59 -7.56
C LYS A 151 6.82 -12.61 -7.39
N LEU A 152 6.86 -11.80 -6.33
CA LEU A 152 5.81 -10.84 -5.99
C LEU A 152 5.67 -9.79 -7.11
N PRO A 153 4.48 -9.61 -7.71
CA PRO A 153 4.23 -8.54 -8.69
C PRO A 153 4.36 -7.16 -8.06
N ILE A 154 5.12 -6.25 -8.71
CA ILE A 154 5.46 -4.93 -8.17
C ILE A 154 5.27 -3.86 -9.23
N PHE A 155 4.48 -2.82 -8.92
CA PHE A 155 4.36 -1.65 -9.78
C PHE A 155 4.67 -0.38 -9.00
N MET A 156 5.83 0.20 -9.27
CA MET A 156 6.32 1.42 -8.65
C MET A 156 5.93 2.67 -9.45
N TYR A 157 5.70 3.79 -8.76
CA TYR A 157 5.64 5.13 -9.34
C TYR A 157 6.62 6.05 -8.64
N HIS A 158 7.33 6.89 -9.41
CA HIS A 158 8.26 7.86 -8.83
C HIS A 158 8.41 9.07 -9.76
N GLY A 159 8.47 10.27 -9.18
CA GLY A 159 8.81 11.50 -9.89
C GLY A 159 10.32 11.57 -10.14
N ASP A 160 10.75 11.93 -11.34
CA ASP A 160 12.18 12.05 -11.66
C ASP A 160 12.83 13.31 -11.07
N CYS A 161 12.01 14.30 -10.64
CA CYS A 161 12.41 15.52 -9.95
C CYS A 161 12.16 15.47 -8.44
N ASP A 162 12.00 14.27 -7.84
CA ASP A 162 11.76 14.12 -6.41
C ASP A 162 13.03 14.46 -5.60
N ASP A 163 12.94 15.55 -4.84
CA ASP A 163 14.01 16.09 -3.97
C ASP A 163 13.87 15.64 -2.49
N THR A 164 12.80 14.97 -2.15
CA THR A 164 12.51 14.47 -0.79
C THR A 164 12.92 13.01 -0.64
N VAL A 165 12.46 12.15 -1.55
CA VAL A 165 12.92 10.77 -1.71
C VAL A 165 13.48 10.63 -3.12
N PRO A 166 14.81 10.60 -3.27
CA PRO A 166 15.41 10.61 -4.59
C PRO A 166 14.97 9.48 -5.49
N PHE A 167 14.68 9.77 -6.75
CA PHE A 167 14.23 8.81 -7.77
C PHE A 167 15.04 7.51 -7.84
N TYR A 168 16.37 7.60 -7.60
CA TYR A 168 17.25 6.43 -7.63
C TYR A 168 16.89 5.35 -6.60
N GLU A 169 16.11 5.67 -5.56
CA GLU A 169 15.63 4.69 -4.58
C GLU A 169 14.75 3.62 -5.26
N SER A 170 13.76 4.02 -6.06
CA SER A 170 12.94 3.09 -6.84
C SER A 170 13.73 2.43 -7.97
N ALA A 171 14.63 3.17 -8.65
CA ALA A 171 15.46 2.61 -9.71
C ALA A 171 16.42 1.53 -9.19
N ASN A 172 17.00 1.73 -7.99
CA ASN A 172 17.86 0.75 -7.34
C ASN A 172 17.08 -0.49 -6.89
N MET A 173 15.85 -0.31 -6.38
CA MET A 173 14.97 -1.44 -6.05
C MET A 173 14.65 -2.28 -7.28
N LEU A 174 14.23 -1.65 -8.39
CA LEU A 174 13.97 -2.35 -9.64
C LEU A 174 15.20 -3.13 -10.13
N ARG A 175 16.38 -2.49 -10.10
CA ARG A 175 17.63 -3.13 -10.50
C ARG A 175 17.98 -4.31 -9.60
N ALA A 176 17.81 -4.18 -8.28
CA ALA A 176 18.11 -5.24 -7.33
C ALA A 176 17.18 -6.45 -7.53
N ILE A 177 15.90 -6.23 -7.77
CA ILE A 177 14.91 -7.28 -8.02
C ILE A 177 15.20 -7.98 -9.34
N ASN A 178 15.44 -7.23 -10.43
CA ASN A 178 15.68 -7.77 -11.75
C ASN A 178 17.00 -8.60 -11.85
N ARG A 179 18.02 -8.25 -11.05
CA ARG A 179 19.28 -9.04 -10.98
C ARG A 179 19.08 -10.47 -10.52
N HIS A 180 17.98 -10.76 -9.82
CA HIS A 180 17.60 -12.08 -9.36
C HIS A 180 16.59 -12.78 -10.28
N GLY A 181 16.44 -12.30 -11.52
CA GLY A 181 15.61 -12.93 -12.55
C GLY A 181 14.11 -12.71 -12.40
N HIS A 182 13.71 -11.75 -11.58
CA HIS A 182 12.29 -11.42 -11.43
C HIS A 182 11.85 -10.41 -12.51
N ASN A 183 10.85 -10.79 -13.32
CA ASN A 183 10.39 -10.00 -14.46
C ASN A 183 9.03 -9.29 -14.19
N ASN A 184 8.48 -9.42 -12.99
CA ASN A 184 7.16 -8.87 -12.65
C ASN A 184 7.24 -7.54 -11.87
N ALA A 185 8.42 -6.88 -11.86
CA ALA A 185 8.59 -5.56 -11.28
C ALA A 185 8.71 -4.51 -12.40
N LYS A 186 7.92 -3.45 -12.31
CA LYS A 186 7.97 -2.32 -13.23
C LYS A 186 7.95 -0.98 -12.48
N LEU A 187 8.54 0.04 -13.09
CA LEU A 187 8.61 1.41 -12.57
C LEU A 187 8.07 2.36 -13.64
N LYS A 188 7.03 3.10 -13.29
CA LYS A 188 6.53 4.23 -14.07
C LYS A 188 7.17 5.51 -13.58
N ILE A 189 7.87 6.17 -14.48
CA ILE A 189 8.53 7.46 -14.21
C ILE A 189 7.54 8.57 -14.49
N CYS A 190 7.27 9.40 -13.47
CA CYS A 190 6.48 10.61 -13.63
C CYS A 190 7.43 11.76 -13.98
N TYR A 191 7.59 12.05 -15.27
CA TYR A 191 8.55 13.04 -15.77
C TYR A 191 8.16 14.47 -15.38
N GLY A 192 9.14 15.24 -14.89
CA GLY A 192 8.98 16.62 -14.40
C GLY A 192 8.20 16.72 -13.08
N VAL A 193 7.95 15.58 -12.41
CA VAL A 193 7.18 15.50 -11.18
C VAL A 193 8.12 15.38 -9.99
N GLY A 194 7.85 16.16 -8.95
CA GLY A 194 8.53 16.07 -7.66
C GLY A 194 8.02 14.92 -6.79
N HIS A 195 8.00 15.14 -5.46
CA HIS A 195 7.63 14.10 -4.50
C HIS A 195 6.17 13.61 -4.59
N ASN A 196 5.28 14.41 -5.18
CA ASN A 196 3.85 14.11 -5.23
C ASN A 196 3.41 13.13 -6.37
N ALA A 197 4.26 12.18 -6.74
CA ALA A 197 3.95 11.16 -7.75
C ALA A 197 2.67 10.35 -7.47
N TRP A 198 2.19 10.33 -6.20
CA TRP A 198 0.94 9.67 -5.82
C TRP A 198 -0.32 10.29 -6.44
N ASP A 199 -0.30 11.59 -6.79
CA ASP A 199 -1.44 12.22 -7.46
C ASP A 199 -1.62 11.62 -8.87
N TYR A 200 -0.55 11.19 -9.51
CA TYR A 200 -0.57 10.47 -10.78
C TYR A 200 -0.91 8.99 -10.59
N ALA A 201 -0.25 8.33 -9.64
CA ALA A 201 -0.42 6.89 -9.42
C ALA A 201 -1.87 6.50 -9.09
N TYR A 202 -2.52 7.20 -8.17
CA TYR A 202 -3.88 6.84 -7.73
C TYR A 202 -5.02 7.39 -8.61
N THR A 203 -4.68 8.15 -9.66
CA THR A 203 -5.61 8.52 -10.73
C THR A 203 -5.41 7.68 -12.00
N ASP A 204 -4.34 6.90 -12.06
CA ASP A 204 -4.00 6.08 -13.21
C ASP A 204 -4.81 4.77 -13.17
N ASP A 205 -5.69 4.61 -14.14
CA ASP A 205 -6.49 3.38 -14.27
C ASP A 205 -5.58 2.17 -14.57
N GLU A 206 -4.41 2.36 -15.21
CA GLU A 206 -3.43 1.29 -15.43
C GLU A 206 -2.95 0.65 -14.12
N LEU A 207 -2.68 1.46 -13.09
CA LEU A 207 -2.27 0.93 -11.79
C LEU A 207 -3.38 0.10 -11.15
N LEU A 208 -4.59 0.62 -11.16
CA LEU A 208 -5.75 -0.03 -10.55
C LEU A 208 -6.08 -1.35 -11.25
N GLU A 209 -6.19 -1.34 -12.58
CA GLU A 209 -6.49 -2.51 -13.40
C GLU A 209 -5.40 -3.57 -13.26
N TRP A 210 -4.12 -3.14 -13.35
CA TRP A 210 -2.99 -4.05 -13.18
C TRP A 210 -3.00 -4.73 -11.82
N MET A 211 -3.25 -3.97 -10.74
CA MET A 211 -3.27 -4.50 -9.38
C MET A 211 -4.40 -5.52 -9.22
N LEU A 212 -5.62 -5.18 -9.67
CA LEU A 212 -6.79 -6.06 -9.56
C LEU A 212 -6.71 -7.33 -10.43
N ALA A 213 -5.85 -7.33 -11.46
CA ALA A 213 -5.59 -8.50 -12.30
C ALA A 213 -4.62 -9.51 -11.65
N GLN A 214 -3.93 -9.16 -10.56
CA GLN A 214 -3.00 -10.07 -9.88
C GLN A 214 -3.74 -10.96 -8.90
N SER A 215 -3.28 -12.21 -8.79
CA SER A 215 -3.77 -13.22 -7.82
C SER A 215 -2.65 -14.18 -7.47
N LYS A 216 -2.62 -14.66 -6.24
CA LYS A 216 -1.71 -15.73 -5.79
C LYS A 216 -2.16 -17.09 -6.29
#